data_94d60bd9bd1866d247b76ff20d917e5c
#
_entry.id   94d60bd9bd1866d247b76ff20d917e5c
#
_cell.length_a   1.000
_cell.length_b   1.000
_cell.length_c   1.000
_cell.angle_alpha   90.00
_cell.angle_beta   90.00
_cell.angle_gamma   90.00
#
_symmetry.space_group_name_H-M   'P 1'
#
loop_
_entity.id
_entity.type
_entity.pdbx_description
1 polymer ?
#
loop_
_entity_poly.entity_id
_entity_poly.type
_entity_poly.pdbx_seq_one_letter_code
_entity_poly.pdbx_strand_id
1 'polypeptide(L)'
;MIRQIRKSAARFKDRIRTYLAEMLDLEAKWGEEDSYHGPKGEIFYEMHDATTGELVEKGHIQNVVTRDLSILLARLTKDSIEPAHGIFALAMGTGDAGWDLQNPPAATNTQRSLYAEIGRKTFVETNFIDSGGATSAVPTNIVDFATQFTATEVVGALVEMGLIGGDVSDDLGTTNPVTPANGVFDETTDVRGKDTLCNYLTFPVINKPSSATLRVVWRITF
;
A
#
# COMPACT_ATOMS: atom_id res chain seq x y z
N MET A 1 -28.61 52.19 31.79
CA MET A 1 -27.91 51.87 30.52
C MET A 1 -26.63 51.05 30.73
N ILE A 2 -25.65 51.47 31.53
CA ILE A 2 -24.36 50.78 31.78
C ILE A 2 -24.49 49.34 32.30
N ARG A 3 -25.47 49.04 33.17
CA ARG A 3 -25.73 47.70 33.72
C ARG A 3 -26.25 46.71 32.68
N GLN A 4 -26.99 47.17 31.66
CA GLN A 4 -27.47 46.30 30.55
C GLN A 4 -26.33 45.96 29.59
N ILE A 5 -25.44 46.92 29.31
CA ILE A 5 -24.28 46.69 28.44
C ILE A 5 -23.32 45.67 29.06
N ARG A 6 -23.07 45.75 30.38
CA ARG A 6 -22.24 44.74 31.08
C ARG A 6 -22.83 43.32 31.06
N LYS A 7 -24.14 43.18 31.20
CA LYS A 7 -24.83 41.88 31.12
C LYS A 7 -24.79 41.30 29.68
N SER A 8 -24.90 42.16 28.67
CA SER A 8 -24.81 41.74 27.26
C SER A 8 -23.38 41.28 26.92
N ALA A 9 -22.37 42.01 27.36
CA ALA A 9 -20.97 41.66 27.14
C ALA A 9 -20.56 40.37 27.88
N ALA A 10 -21.08 40.13 29.07
CA ALA A 10 -20.85 38.88 29.81
C ALA A 10 -21.46 37.66 29.04
N ARG A 11 -22.71 37.79 28.61
CA ARG A 11 -23.38 36.73 27.81
C ARG A 11 -22.69 36.44 26.46
N PHE A 12 -22.14 37.48 25.82
CA PHE A 12 -21.38 37.32 24.59
C PHE A 12 -20.05 36.58 24.83
N LYS A 13 -19.37 36.94 25.92
CA LYS A 13 -18.10 36.28 26.34
C LYS A 13 -18.34 34.80 26.70
N ASP A 14 -19.45 34.47 27.37
CA ASP A 14 -19.79 33.12 27.72
C ASP A 14 -20.16 32.31 26.49
N ARG A 15 -20.88 32.89 25.53
CA ARG A 15 -21.19 32.21 24.22
C ARG A 15 -19.92 31.92 23.41
N ILE A 16 -18.97 32.84 23.35
CA ILE A 16 -17.70 32.61 22.67
C ILE A 16 -16.89 31.51 23.38
N ARG A 17 -16.88 31.48 24.71
CA ARG A 17 -16.22 30.40 25.45
C ARG A 17 -16.85 29.06 25.21
N THR A 18 -18.17 28.96 25.19
CA THR A 18 -18.88 27.72 24.87
C THR A 18 -18.61 27.26 23.45
N TYR A 19 -18.66 28.18 22.48
CA TYR A 19 -18.36 27.88 21.08
C TYR A 19 -16.91 27.42 20.88
N LEU A 20 -15.95 28.08 21.53
CA LEU A 20 -14.54 27.66 21.47
C LEU A 20 -14.31 26.32 22.18
N ALA A 21 -15.01 26.05 23.29
CA ALA A 21 -14.96 24.76 23.96
C ALA A 21 -15.56 23.65 23.11
N GLU A 22 -16.69 23.91 22.44
CA GLU A 22 -17.30 22.97 21.47
C GLU A 22 -16.40 22.75 20.25
N MET A 23 -15.73 23.80 19.74
CA MET A 23 -14.75 23.65 18.65
C MET A 23 -13.51 22.85 19.08
N LEU A 24 -12.99 23.11 20.27
CA LEU A 24 -11.85 22.36 20.82
C LEU A 24 -12.21 20.91 21.13
N ASP A 25 -13.44 20.65 21.58
CA ASP A 25 -13.96 19.30 21.82
C ASP A 25 -14.20 18.56 20.46
N LEU A 26 -14.62 19.29 19.43
CA LEU A 26 -14.67 18.77 18.05
C LEU A 26 -13.26 18.49 17.51
N GLU A 27 -12.29 19.40 17.69
CA GLU A 27 -10.89 19.16 17.31
C GLU A 27 -10.29 17.99 18.10
N ALA A 28 -10.58 17.87 19.40
CA ALA A 28 -10.15 16.73 20.20
C ALA A 28 -10.83 15.42 19.76
N LYS A 29 -12.12 15.44 19.47
CA LYS A 29 -12.84 14.28 18.92
C LYS A 29 -12.37 13.92 17.51
N TRP A 30 -12.09 14.92 16.68
CA TRP A 30 -11.49 14.70 15.36
C TRP A 30 -10.06 14.17 15.49
N GLY A 31 -9.31 14.56 16.50
CA GLY A 31 -7.97 14.05 16.79
C GLY A 31 -7.97 12.65 17.43
N GLU A 32 -9.05 12.21 18.08
CA GLU A 32 -9.19 10.87 18.67
C GLU A 32 -9.89 9.86 17.73
N GLU A 33 -10.80 10.32 16.85
CA GLU A 33 -11.47 9.48 15.84
C GLU A 33 -10.76 9.48 14.49
N ASP A 34 -9.97 10.49 14.15
CA ASP A 34 -9.10 10.51 12.99
C ASP A 34 -7.73 9.87 13.28
N SER A 35 -7.72 8.64 13.69
CA SER A 35 -6.66 7.76 13.21
C SER A 35 -6.72 7.83 11.69
N TYR A 36 -5.70 8.44 11.07
CA TYR A 36 -5.48 8.59 9.64
C TYR A 36 -6.27 7.57 8.82
N HIS A 37 -7.40 7.99 8.22
CA HIS A 37 -8.20 7.19 7.30
C HIS A 37 -7.58 7.16 5.90
N GLY A 38 -6.25 7.11 5.84
CA GLY A 38 -5.55 6.85 4.61
C GLY A 38 -5.79 5.42 4.12
N PRO A 39 -5.37 5.12 2.90
CA PRO A 39 -5.51 3.78 2.36
C PRO A 39 -4.95 2.72 3.29
N LYS A 40 -5.71 1.65 3.51
CA LYS A 40 -5.31 0.48 4.29
C LYS A 40 -5.06 -0.68 3.35
N GLY A 41 -4.10 -1.53 3.66
CA GLY A 41 -3.81 -2.68 2.83
C GLY A 41 -3.81 -3.97 3.62
N GLU A 42 -4.27 -5.02 2.97
CA GLU A 42 -4.29 -6.39 3.45
C GLU A 42 -3.76 -7.31 2.35
N ILE A 43 -3.04 -8.34 2.75
CA ILE A 43 -2.46 -9.31 1.82
C ILE A 43 -2.93 -10.70 2.21
N PHE A 44 -3.42 -11.42 1.21
CA PHE A 44 -3.76 -12.83 1.29
C PHE A 44 -2.81 -13.57 0.36
N TYR A 45 -2.16 -14.61 0.85
CA TYR A 45 -1.32 -15.45 0.01
C TYR A 45 -1.65 -16.92 0.16
N GLU A 46 -1.45 -17.67 -0.92
CA GLU A 46 -1.59 -19.11 -0.99
C GLU A 46 -0.44 -19.68 -1.82
N MET A 47 0.23 -20.68 -1.26
CA MET A 47 1.27 -21.43 -1.94
C MET A 47 0.77 -22.85 -2.19
N HIS A 48 0.86 -23.30 -3.42
CA HIS A 48 0.39 -24.62 -3.86
C HIS A 48 1.55 -25.39 -4.47
N ASP A 49 1.59 -26.70 -4.24
CA ASP A 49 2.47 -27.60 -4.98
C ASP A 49 2.17 -27.50 -6.48
N ALA A 50 3.18 -27.29 -7.29
CA ALA A 50 3.02 -27.03 -8.73
C ALA A 50 2.57 -28.27 -9.53
N THR A 51 2.75 -29.48 -8.98
CA THR A 51 2.41 -30.74 -9.62
C THR A 51 1.04 -31.23 -9.20
N THR A 52 0.76 -31.23 -7.91
CA THR A 52 -0.50 -31.77 -7.35
C THR A 52 -1.60 -30.73 -7.23
N GLY A 53 -1.24 -29.44 -7.16
CA GLY A 53 -2.17 -28.34 -6.87
C GLY A 53 -2.58 -28.27 -5.39
N GLU A 54 -2.01 -29.11 -4.52
CA GLU A 54 -2.33 -29.09 -3.09
C GLU A 54 -1.85 -27.82 -2.41
N LEU A 55 -2.66 -27.29 -1.49
CA LEU A 55 -2.31 -26.12 -0.67
C LEU A 55 -1.18 -26.51 0.30
N VAL A 56 -0.04 -25.84 0.18
CA VAL A 56 1.13 -26.03 1.04
C VAL A 56 1.11 -25.04 2.22
N GLU A 57 0.79 -23.78 1.94
CA GLU A 57 0.81 -22.71 2.94
C GLU A 57 -0.17 -21.60 2.54
N LYS A 58 -0.76 -20.92 3.52
CA LYS A 58 -1.54 -19.70 3.31
C LYS A 58 -1.40 -18.75 4.49
N GLY A 59 -1.61 -17.47 4.25
CA GLY A 59 -1.61 -16.47 5.30
C GLY A 59 -2.36 -15.21 4.93
N HIS A 60 -2.52 -14.36 5.95
CA HIS A 60 -3.12 -13.05 5.87
C HIS A 60 -2.28 -12.07 6.69
N ILE A 61 -1.88 -10.95 6.10
CA ILE A 61 -0.96 -9.99 6.71
C ILE A 61 -1.48 -8.58 6.42
N GLN A 62 -1.32 -7.67 7.37
CA GLN A 62 -1.57 -6.24 7.17
C GLN A 62 -0.28 -5.55 6.72
N ASN A 63 -0.39 -4.57 5.83
CA ASN A 63 0.75 -3.85 5.28
C ASN A 63 0.80 -2.39 5.70
N VAL A 64 1.92 -1.74 5.38
CA VAL A 64 2.11 -0.30 5.51
C VAL A 64 1.93 0.36 4.14
N VAL A 65 1.04 1.34 4.07
CA VAL A 65 0.92 2.23 2.91
C VAL A 65 2.06 3.24 2.96
N THR A 66 2.80 3.38 1.87
CA THR A 66 3.92 4.30 1.80
C THR A 66 3.45 5.73 1.54
N ARG A 67 4.28 6.70 1.92
CA ARG A 67 4.07 8.11 1.57
C ARG A 67 4.00 8.31 0.05
N ASP A 68 4.73 7.52 -0.70
CA ASP A 68 4.83 7.66 -2.15
C ASP A 68 3.52 7.31 -2.86
N LEU A 69 2.66 6.44 -2.29
CA LEU A 69 1.29 6.24 -2.80
C LEU A 69 0.47 7.55 -2.74
N SER A 70 0.57 8.30 -1.65
CA SER A 70 -0.15 9.58 -1.53
C SER A 70 0.33 10.59 -2.58
N ILE A 71 1.63 10.60 -2.89
CA ILE A 71 2.20 11.43 -3.96
C ILE A 71 1.68 10.99 -5.33
N LEU A 72 1.65 9.68 -5.60
CA LEU A 72 1.10 9.15 -6.85
C LEU A 72 -0.37 9.54 -7.03
N LEU A 73 -1.20 9.38 -6.00
CA LEU A 73 -2.61 9.76 -6.03
C LEU A 73 -2.78 11.26 -6.28
N ALA A 74 -1.96 12.11 -5.65
CA ALA A 74 -1.97 13.55 -5.88
C ALA A 74 -1.59 13.90 -7.33
N ARG A 75 -0.61 13.23 -7.93
CA ARG A 75 -0.22 13.38 -9.33
C ARG A 75 -1.37 13.02 -10.27
N LEU A 76 -1.97 11.84 -10.09
CA LEU A 76 -3.10 11.36 -10.89
C LEU A 76 -4.35 12.25 -10.76
N THR A 77 -4.53 12.92 -9.62
CA THR A 77 -5.64 13.84 -9.38
C THR A 77 -5.39 15.23 -10.01
N LYS A 78 -4.13 15.65 -10.05
CA LYS A 78 -3.72 16.98 -10.52
C LYS A 78 -3.97 17.18 -12.01
N ASP A 79 -3.65 16.18 -12.83
CA ASP A 79 -3.63 16.32 -14.28
C ASP A 79 -4.00 14.99 -14.97
N SER A 80 -4.94 15.06 -15.93
CA SER A 80 -5.35 13.90 -16.73
C SER A 80 -4.29 13.43 -17.76
N ILE A 81 -3.29 14.25 -18.01
CA ILE A 81 -2.16 13.94 -18.91
C ILE A 81 -0.87 13.66 -18.16
N GLU A 82 -0.93 13.53 -16.84
CA GLU A 82 0.21 13.07 -16.03
C GLU A 82 0.67 11.71 -16.55
N PRO A 83 1.97 11.53 -16.87
CA PRO A 83 2.48 10.25 -17.38
C PRO A 83 2.47 9.14 -16.35
N ALA A 84 2.29 9.47 -15.07
CA ALA A 84 2.22 8.45 -14.03
C ALA A 84 1.01 7.51 -14.24
N HIS A 85 1.26 6.23 -14.06
CA HIS A 85 0.23 5.20 -14.06
C HIS A 85 -0.18 4.84 -12.64
N GLY A 86 -1.28 4.11 -12.49
CA GLY A 86 -1.69 3.52 -11.22
C GLY A 86 -0.72 2.41 -10.76
N ILE A 87 -1.17 1.61 -9.82
CA ILE A 87 -0.44 0.43 -9.36
C ILE A 87 -0.52 -0.64 -10.44
N PHE A 88 0.62 -1.24 -10.83
CA PHE A 88 0.67 -2.17 -11.97
C PHE A 88 1.40 -3.50 -11.72
N ALA A 89 2.22 -3.61 -10.66
CA ALA A 89 2.98 -4.82 -10.37
C ALA A 89 3.11 -5.10 -8.87
N LEU A 90 3.36 -6.38 -8.55
CA LEU A 90 3.81 -6.86 -7.25
C LEU A 90 5.28 -7.25 -7.34
N ALA A 91 6.09 -6.72 -6.44
CA ALA A 91 7.50 -7.08 -6.27
C ALA A 91 7.69 -7.96 -5.03
N MET A 92 8.63 -8.91 -5.12
CA MET A 92 9.01 -9.81 -4.04
C MET A 92 10.51 -9.70 -3.79
N GLY A 93 10.91 -9.79 -2.52
CA GLY A 93 12.32 -9.68 -2.13
C GLY A 93 12.71 -10.58 -0.98
N THR A 94 14.03 -10.71 -0.81
CA THR A 94 14.66 -11.52 0.24
C THR A 94 15.16 -10.70 1.42
N GLY A 95 14.92 -9.39 1.42
CA GLY A 95 15.36 -8.49 2.47
C GLY A 95 16.87 -8.29 2.54
N ASP A 96 17.34 -7.58 3.55
CA ASP A 96 18.75 -7.40 3.80
C ASP A 96 19.38 -8.67 4.38
N ALA A 97 20.60 -8.98 3.97
CA ALA A 97 21.34 -10.18 4.38
C ALA A 97 21.61 -10.25 5.92
N GLY A 98 21.51 -9.11 6.61
CA GLY A 98 21.67 -9.02 8.06
C GLY A 98 20.37 -9.21 8.85
N TRP A 99 19.23 -9.40 8.20
CA TRP A 99 17.97 -9.53 8.91
C TRP A 99 17.79 -10.91 9.57
N ASP A 100 17.11 -10.90 10.71
CA ASP A 100 16.48 -12.11 11.23
C ASP A 100 15.27 -12.45 10.37
N LEU A 101 15.37 -13.52 9.58
CA LEU A 101 14.34 -13.91 8.64
C LEU A 101 13.01 -14.31 9.32
N GLN A 102 13.02 -14.68 10.59
CA GLN A 102 11.81 -14.99 11.35
C GLN A 102 11.16 -13.74 11.95
N ASN A 103 11.96 -12.69 12.12
CA ASN A 103 11.51 -11.43 12.71
C ASN A 103 12.18 -10.24 11.99
N PRO A 104 11.91 -10.02 10.70
CA PRO A 104 12.50 -8.91 9.95
C PRO A 104 12.07 -7.57 10.54
N PRO A 105 12.85 -6.49 10.33
CA PRO A 105 12.47 -5.16 10.76
C PRO A 105 11.09 -4.76 10.23
N ALA A 106 10.31 -4.07 11.06
CA ALA A 106 8.99 -3.60 10.67
C ALA A 106 9.08 -2.64 9.46
N ALA A 107 8.15 -2.77 8.54
CA ALA A 107 8.00 -1.86 7.41
C ALA A 107 7.76 -0.42 7.88
N THR A 108 8.28 0.55 7.14
CA THR A 108 8.07 1.97 7.40
C THR A 108 7.39 2.65 6.22
N ASN A 109 6.64 3.71 6.48
CA ASN A 109 5.95 4.48 5.44
C ASN A 109 6.89 5.35 4.59
N THR A 110 8.17 5.44 4.97
CA THR A 110 9.21 6.16 4.23
C THR A 110 10.01 5.25 3.30
N GLN A 111 9.71 3.95 3.28
CA GLN A 111 10.36 3.00 2.40
C GLN A 111 10.07 3.32 0.93
N ARG A 112 11.08 3.28 0.07
CA ARG A 112 11.00 3.66 -1.34
C ARG A 112 11.37 2.55 -2.32
N SER A 113 11.99 1.48 -1.84
CA SER A 113 12.35 0.29 -2.62
C SER A 113 12.36 -0.92 -1.72
N LEU A 114 12.29 -2.12 -2.30
CA LEU A 114 12.66 -3.33 -1.58
C LEU A 114 14.17 -3.30 -1.31
N TYR A 115 14.61 -3.97 -0.25
CA TYR A 115 16.03 -4.11 0.08
C TYR A 115 16.76 -5.04 -0.89
N ALA A 116 16.15 -6.18 -1.19
CA ALA A 116 16.70 -7.14 -2.15
C ALA A 116 15.57 -7.75 -2.98
N GLU A 117 15.05 -6.97 -3.92
CA GLU A 117 14.06 -7.45 -4.87
C GLU A 117 14.64 -8.56 -5.73
N ILE A 118 13.95 -9.68 -5.83
CA ILE A 118 14.34 -10.82 -6.68
C ILE A 118 13.45 -11.00 -7.90
N GLY A 119 12.35 -10.29 -7.96
CA GLY A 119 11.47 -10.26 -9.13
C GLY A 119 10.17 -9.53 -8.85
N ARG A 120 9.55 -9.05 -9.92
CA ARG A 120 8.23 -8.42 -9.92
C ARG A 120 7.38 -8.95 -11.04
N LYS A 121 6.08 -8.87 -10.88
CA LYS A 121 5.13 -9.37 -11.86
C LYS A 121 3.89 -8.50 -11.92
N THR A 122 3.39 -8.27 -13.12
CA THR A 122 2.11 -7.61 -13.34
C THR A 122 0.96 -8.48 -12.81
N PHE A 123 -0.17 -7.84 -12.59
CA PHE A 123 -1.35 -8.53 -12.07
C PHE A 123 -1.99 -9.42 -13.12
N VAL A 124 -2.48 -10.58 -12.67
CA VAL A 124 -3.33 -11.45 -13.48
C VAL A 124 -4.79 -11.02 -13.41
N GLU A 125 -5.15 -10.33 -12.29
CA GLU A 125 -6.49 -9.80 -12.06
C GLU A 125 -6.40 -8.50 -11.26
N THR A 126 -7.26 -7.53 -11.57
CA THR A 126 -7.49 -6.32 -10.77
C THR A 126 -8.99 -6.08 -10.72
N ASN A 127 -9.58 -6.14 -9.53
CA ASN A 127 -11.02 -6.11 -9.34
C ASN A 127 -11.43 -5.09 -8.27
N PHE A 128 -12.54 -4.40 -8.50
CA PHE A 128 -13.25 -3.73 -7.42
C PHE A 128 -13.96 -4.77 -6.54
N ILE A 129 -13.98 -4.50 -5.23
CA ILE A 129 -14.58 -5.40 -4.24
C ILE A 129 -15.69 -4.64 -3.51
N ASP A 130 -16.84 -5.28 -3.31
CA ASP A 130 -17.95 -4.71 -2.54
C ASP A 130 -17.72 -4.85 -1.02
N SER A 131 -18.58 -4.27 -0.23
CA SER A 131 -18.52 -4.34 1.25
C SER A 131 -18.73 -5.75 1.81
N GLY A 132 -19.24 -6.67 1.02
CA GLY A 132 -19.39 -8.09 1.36
C GLY A 132 -18.16 -8.94 1.00
N GLY A 133 -17.16 -8.34 0.34
CA GLY A 133 -15.94 -9.02 -0.10
C GLY A 133 -16.05 -9.72 -1.45
N ALA A 134 -17.13 -9.53 -2.20
CA ALA A 134 -17.31 -10.06 -3.54
C ALA A 134 -16.83 -9.09 -4.61
N THR A 135 -16.45 -9.61 -5.78
CA THR A 135 -16.08 -8.77 -6.94
C THR A 135 -17.26 -7.91 -7.38
N SER A 136 -17.02 -6.62 -7.56
CA SER A 136 -17.99 -5.62 -8.00
C SER A 136 -17.77 -5.26 -9.46
N ALA A 137 -18.87 -5.18 -10.22
CA ALA A 137 -18.86 -4.68 -11.60
C ALA A 137 -18.84 -3.14 -11.67
N VAL A 138 -19.05 -2.45 -10.54
CA VAL A 138 -19.00 -0.99 -10.45
C VAL A 138 -17.84 -0.55 -9.55
N PRO A 139 -17.26 0.63 -9.78
CA PRO A 139 -16.18 1.15 -8.93
C PRO A 139 -16.61 1.24 -7.47
N THR A 140 -15.71 0.81 -6.57
CA THR A 140 -15.82 0.96 -5.12
C THR A 140 -14.53 1.56 -4.58
N ASN A 141 -14.45 1.78 -3.29
CA ASN A 141 -13.21 2.21 -2.63
C ASN A 141 -12.29 1.04 -2.23
N ILE A 142 -12.59 -0.20 -2.64
CA ILE A 142 -11.80 -1.38 -2.35
C ILE A 142 -11.34 -1.99 -3.65
N VAL A 143 -10.03 -2.24 -3.78
CA VAL A 143 -9.42 -2.84 -4.97
C VAL A 143 -8.54 -4.01 -4.58
N ASP A 144 -8.73 -5.15 -5.25
CA ASP A 144 -7.84 -6.31 -5.17
C ASP A 144 -6.92 -6.36 -6.38
N PHE A 145 -5.64 -6.56 -6.11
CA PHE A 145 -4.57 -6.79 -7.08
C PHE A 145 -4.06 -8.22 -6.90
N ALA A 146 -4.32 -9.09 -7.85
CA ALA A 146 -3.91 -10.49 -7.78
C ALA A 146 -2.72 -10.76 -8.70
N THR A 147 -1.69 -11.41 -8.16
CA THR A 147 -0.51 -11.88 -8.89
C THR A 147 -0.33 -13.36 -8.64
N GLN A 148 0.14 -14.09 -9.65
CA GLN A 148 0.48 -15.49 -9.52
C GLN A 148 1.87 -15.77 -10.07
N PHE A 149 2.79 -16.14 -9.20
CA PHE A 149 4.13 -16.58 -9.52
C PHE A 149 4.14 -18.09 -9.79
N THR A 150 4.76 -18.47 -10.89
CA THR A 150 4.95 -19.88 -11.25
C THR A 150 6.00 -20.56 -10.37
N ALA A 151 6.20 -21.85 -10.55
CA ALA A 151 7.15 -22.63 -9.77
C ALA A 151 8.58 -22.08 -9.84
N THR A 152 9.01 -21.60 -11.01
CA THR A 152 10.39 -21.12 -11.22
C THR A 152 10.59 -19.64 -10.93
N GLU A 153 9.54 -18.90 -10.63
CA GLU A 153 9.58 -17.47 -10.36
C GLU A 153 9.71 -17.20 -8.85
N VAL A 154 10.44 -16.14 -8.48
CA VAL A 154 10.68 -15.65 -7.12
C VAL A 154 10.99 -16.77 -6.10
N VAL A 155 11.86 -17.71 -6.49
CA VAL A 155 12.27 -18.84 -5.65
C VAL A 155 13.23 -18.38 -4.58
N GLY A 156 12.96 -18.74 -3.32
CA GLY A 156 13.83 -18.41 -2.20
C GLY A 156 13.11 -18.14 -0.89
N ALA A 157 13.87 -17.58 0.05
CA ALA A 157 13.39 -17.14 1.34
C ALA A 157 12.82 -15.72 1.23
N LEU A 158 11.54 -15.60 1.02
CA LEU A 158 10.85 -14.32 0.83
C LEU A 158 10.54 -13.71 2.19
N VAL A 159 10.90 -12.45 2.41
CA VAL A 159 10.66 -11.71 3.66
C VAL A 159 10.14 -10.29 3.43
N GLU A 160 10.04 -9.86 2.19
CA GLU A 160 9.50 -8.55 1.83
C GLU A 160 8.72 -8.59 0.51
N MET A 161 7.74 -7.72 0.41
CA MET A 161 6.99 -7.49 -0.82
C MET A 161 6.49 -6.06 -0.90
N GLY A 162 6.17 -5.62 -2.12
CA GLY A 162 5.64 -4.28 -2.34
C GLY A 162 4.81 -4.15 -3.61
N LEU A 163 3.87 -3.23 -3.59
CA LEU A 163 3.13 -2.81 -4.77
C LEU A 163 3.87 -1.67 -5.47
N ILE A 164 4.04 -1.83 -6.75
CA ILE A 164 4.76 -0.89 -7.62
C ILE A 164 3.75 -0.18 -8.54
N GLY A 165 3.89 1.12 -8.62
CA GLY A 165 3.10 2.00 -9.51
C GLY A 165 3.93 3.13 -10.06
N GLY A 166 3.30 4.15 -10.60
CA GLY A 166 3.96 5.37 -11.06
C GLY A 166 4.31 5.36 -12.54
N ASP A 167 5.45 5.93 -12.88
CA ASP A 167 5.90 6.03 -14.26
C ASP A 167 6.45 4.69 -14.70
N VAL A 168 5.66 3.95 -15.43
CA VAL A 168 6.06 2.65 -15.97
C VAL A 168 7.26 2.84 -16.88
N SER A 169 8.37 2.21 -16.55
CA SER A 169 9.42 2.03 -17.53
C SER A 169 8.92 1.07 -18.62
N ASP A 170 9.26 1.35 -19.86
CA ASP A 170 8.88 0.53 -21.03
C ASP A 170 9.29 -0.95 -20.89
N ASP A 171 10.13 -1.26 -19.93
CA ASP A 171 10.64 -2.61 -19.66
C ASP A 171 9.65 -3.53 -18.97
N LEU A 172 8.55 -3.01 -18.40
CA LEU A 172 7.60 -3.81 -17.62
C LEU A 172 6.49 -4.46 -18.45
N GLY A 173 6.36 -4.10 -19.70
CA GLY A 173 5.25 -4.56 -20.54
C GLY A 173 5.32 -6.00 -21.00
N THR A 174 6.46 -6.66 -20.95
CA THR A 174 6.65 -7.84 -21.78
C THR A 174 7.22 -9.08 -21.11
N THR A 175 7.88 -8.98 -19.96
CA THR A 175 8.50 -10.14 -19.31
C THR A 175 8.29 -10.15 -17.81
N ASN A 176 7.62 -11.17 -17.35
CA ASN A 176 7.42 -11.45 -15.93
C ASN A 176 8.14 -12.75 -15.56
N PRO A 177 8.85 -12.79 -14.43
CA PRO A 177 9.20 -11.67 -13.53
C PRO A 177 10.25 -10.76 -14.16
N VAL A 178 10.15 -9.46 -13.91
CA VAL A 178 11.20 -8.51 -14.31
C VAL A 178 12.29 -8.54 -13.25
N THR A 179 13.53 -8.64 -13.68
CA THR A 179 14.66 -8.50 -12.76
C THR A 179 14.83 -7.02 -12.39
N PRO A 180 15.01 -6.64 -11.12
CA PRO A 180 14.90 -5.27 -10.64
C PRO A 180 16.13 -4.41 -10.95
N ALA A 181 16.63 -4.44 -12.14
CA ALA A 181 17.89 -3.78 -12.43
C ALA A 181 17.84 -2.24 -12.40
N ASN A 182 16.66 -1.60 -12.57
CA ASN A 182 16.65 -0.18 -12.89
C ASN A 182 15.45 0.63 -12.37
N GLY A 183 14.63 0.13 -11.48
CA GLY A 183 13.38 0.75 -11.13
C GLY A 183 13.31 1.39 -9.73
N VAL A 184 14.42 1.70 -9.11
CA VAL A 184 14.40 2.35 -7.79
C VAL A 184 14.10 3.83 -7.96
N PHE A 185 13.05 4.31 -7.33
CA PHE A 185 12.76 5.73 -7.20
C PHE A 185 13.92 6.42 -6.49
N ASP A 186 14.61 7.30 -7.19
CA ASP A 186 15.67 8.14 -6.64
C ASP A 186 15.16 9.58 -6.55
N GLU A 187 14.89 10.06 -5.36
CA GLU A 187 14.41 11.41 -5.11
C GLU A 187 15.39 12.51 -5.48
N THR A 188 16.67 12.16 -5.69
CA THR A 188 17.73 13.14 -5.98
C THR A 188 17.88 13.44 -7.46
N THR A 189 17.45 12.56 -8.35
CA THR A 189 17.76 12.66 -9.77
C THR A 189 16.57 12.94 -10.68
N ASP A 190 15.44 12.32 -10.49
CA ASP A 190 14.18 12.66 -11.17
C ASP A 190 12.98 11.94 -10.54
N VAL A 191 11.95 12.70 -10.23
CA VAL A 191 10.69 12.19 -9.69
C VAL A 191 9.80 11.60 -10.79
N ARG A 192 10.14 11.82 -12.04
CA ARG A 192 9.37 11.39 -13.21
C ARG A 192 10.12 10.35 -14.01
N GLY A 193 9.47 9.30 -14.42
CA GLY A 193 10.06 8.24 -15.24
C GLY A 193 10.60 7.06 -14.44
N LYS A 194 10.20 6.89 -13.17
CA LYS A 194 10.60 5.77 -12.32
C LYS A 194 9.45 5.17 -11.55
N ASP A 195 9.62 3.92 -11.18
CA ASP A 195 8.64 3.18 -10.39
C ASP A 195 8.50 3.78 -9.00
N THR A 196 7.28 3.72 -8.49
CA THR A 196 6.93 4.20 -7.15
C THR A 196 6.53 3.02 -6.29
N LEU A 197 7.17 2.84 -5.15
CA LEU A 197 6.75 1.85 -4.16
C LEU A 197 5.51 2.39 -3.42
N CYS A 198 4.34 1.89 -3.78
CA CYS A 198 3.06 2.35 -3.26
C CYS A 198 2.73 1.76 -1.90
N ASN A 199 3.03 0.48 -1.71
CA ASN A 199 2.82 -0.24 -0.46
C ASN A 199 4.03 -1.14 -0.19
N TYR A 200 4.34 -1.34 1.08
CA TYR A 200 5.48 -2.13 1.50
C TYR A 200 5.15 -3.00 2.71
N LEU A 201 5.70 -4.20 2.74
CA LEU A 201 5.54 -5.13 3.83
C LEU A 201 6.81 -5.93 4.03
N THR A 202 7.16 -6.17 5.30
CA THR A 202 8.09 -7.20 5.76
C THR A 202 7.32 -8.25 6.56
N PHE A 203 7.72 -9.52 6.46
CA PHE A 203 7.01 -10.63 7.09
C PHE A 203 7.98 -11.78 7.45
N PRO A 204 7.63 -12.63 8.41
CA PRO A 204 8.40 -13.85 8.69
C PRO A 204 8.56 -14.68 7.43
N VAL A 205 9.73 -15.27 7.26
CA VAL A 205 10.11 -15.92 6.01
C VAL A 205 9.07 -16.90 5.47
N ILE A 206 8.73 -16.72 4.22
CA ILE A 206 7.99 -17.67 3.39
C ILE A 206 9.01 -18.34 2.45
N ASN A 207 9.27 -19.62 2.65
CA ASN A 207 10.19 -20.37 1.80
C ASN A 207 9.45 -20.87 0.56
N LYS A 208 9.62 -20.20 -0.56
CA LYS A 208 9.04 -20.63 -1.83
C LYS A 208 10.03 -21.51 -2.60
N PRO A 209 9.79 -22.84 -2.67
CA PRO A 209 10.60 -23.74 -3.48
C PRO A 209 10.26 -23.64 -4.96
N SER A 210 11.14 -24.15 -5.80
CA SER A 210 10.91 -24.28 -7.25
C SER A 210 9.88 -25.34 -7.64
N SER A 211 9.25 -26.00 -6.68
CA SER A 211 8.14 -26.93 -6.86
C SER A 211 6.77 -26.33 -6.53
N ALA A 212 6.72 -25.06 -6.08
CA ALA A 212 5.47 -24.44 -5.66
C ALA A 212 5.14 -23.18 -6.47
N THR A 213 3.87 -22.98 -6.74
CA THR A 213 3.31 -21.71 -7.21
C THR A 213 2.91 -20.84 -6.02
N LEU A 214 2.93 -19.53 -6.18
CA LEU A 214 2.53 -18.57 -5.14
C LEU A 214 1.51 -17.60 -5.74
N ARG A 215 0.29 -17.59 -5.19
CA ARG A 215 -0.73 -16.59 -5.49
C ARG A 215 -0.75 -15.58 -4.34
N VAL A 216 -0.74 -14.29 -4.69
CA VAL A 216 -0.84 -13.19 -3.75
C VAL A 216 -1.98 -12.30 -4.20
N VAL A 217 -2.88 -11.96 -3.29
CA VAL A 217 -3.93 -10.97 -3.48
C VAL A 217 -3.67 -9.83 -2.50
N TRP A 218 -3.45 -8.66 -3.04
CA TRP A 218 -3.24 -7.45 -2.25
C TRP A 218 -4.48 -6.58 -2.34
N ARG A 219 -5.15 -6.37 -1.22
CA ARG A 219 -6.34 -5.51 -1.10
C ARG A 219 -5.94 -4.14 -0.58
N ILE A 220 -6.42 -3.09 -1.25
CA ILE A 220 -6.33 -1.72 -0.75
C ILE A 220 -7.75 -1.17 -0.56
N THR A 221 -8.00 -0.60 0.61
CA THR A 221 -9.21 0.18 0.92
C THR A 221 -8.81 1.65 1.03
N PHE A 222 -9.42 2.51 0.22
CA PHE A 222 -9.20 3.95 0.14
C PHE A 222 -10.16 4.72 1.04
#